data_e6e0bf425eb3a6224d6f3fe9256d079b
#
_entry.id   e6e0bf425eb3a6224d6f3fe9256d079b
#
_cell.length_a   1.000
_cell.length_b   1.000
_cell.length_c   1.000
_cell.angle_alpha   90.00
_cell.angle_beta   90.00
_cell.angle_gamma   90.00
#
_symmetry.space_group_name_H-M   'P 1'
#
loop_
_entity.id
_entity.type
_entity.pdbx_description
1 polymer ?
#
loop_
_entity_poly.entity_id
_entity_poly.type
_entity_poly.pdbx_seq_one_letter_code
_entity_poly.pdbx_strand_id
1 'polypeptide(L)'
;WIAELNNEEHVPEPEEYGISSFVFRSKKPFHPDRFWNYVQHKFSSSIVRSKGLFWLSSRPDQAISWSQAGGSLRAESAGVWWGSMPFGQRIEQEAFIENQQQIEDGWDKTFQDRKNELVIIGIELDKEKIKSELDACLLTDQELANESWKNESSDNWPVHRLESDLDLNHNHIPMTNNGEKVGRNDKIKLISPDGKIVEVKF
;
A
#
# COMPACT_ATOMS: atom_id res chain seq x y z
N TRP A 1 17.60 -34.86 9.60
CA TRP A 1 16.76 -33.99 8.76
C TRP A 1 15.47 -34.68 8.31
N ILE A 2 15.56 -35.85 7.68
CA ILE A 2 14.39 -36.59 7.19
C ILE A 2 13.54 -37.17 8.35
N ALA A 3 14.17 -37.52 9.48
CA ALA A 3 13.48 -38.00 10.68
C ALA A 3 12.70 -36.89 11.41
N GLU A 4 13.14 -35.66 11.31
CA GLU A 4 12.50 -34.48 11.90
C GLU A 4 11.26 -34.01 11.12
N LEU A 5 11.25 -34.20 9.79
CA LEU A 5 10.12 -33.90 8.92
C LEU A 5 8.91 -34.85 9.14
N ASN A 6 9.12 -36.00 9.77
CA ASN A 6 8.08 -36.99 10.04
C ASN A 6 7.57 -36.97 11.50
N ASN A 7 7.97 -36.00 12.30
CA ASN A 7 7.52 -35.84 13.67
C ASN A 7 6.21 -35.04 13.68
N GLU A 8 5.07 -35.73 13.81
CA GLU A 8 3.74 -35.10 13.85
C GLU A 8 3.49 -34.21 15.09
N GLU A 9 4.44 -34.13 16.02
CA GLU A 9 4.39 -33.29 17.22
C GLU A 9 5.30 -32.04 17.13
N HIS A 10 5.80 -31.72 15.94
CA HIS A 10 6.66 -30.52 15.79
C HIS A 10 5.80 -29.27 15.79
N VAL A 11 5.64 -28.65 16.96
CA VAL A 11 5.14 -27.27 17.05
C VAL A 11 6.15 -26.39 16.31
N PRO A 12 5.75 -25.65 15.28
CA PRO A 12 6.68 -24.75 14.57
C PRO A 12 7.36 -23.80 15.57
N GLU A 13 8.69 -23.68 15.50
CA GLU A 13 9.48 -22.80 16.40
C GLU A 13 8.85 -21.39 16.62
N PRO A 14 8.22 -20.74 15.61
CA PRO A 14 7.52 -19.49 15.81
C PRO A 14 6.39 -19.55 16.84
N GLU A 15 5.68 -20.67 16.96
CA GLU A 15 4.59 -20.84 17.95
C GLU A 15 5.13 -21.06 19.36
N GLU A 16 6.28 -21.73 19.51
CA GLU A 16 6.94 -21.93 20.80
C GLU A 16 7.36 -20.62 21.47
N TYR A 17 7.74 -19.63 20.68
CA TYR A 17 8.16 -18.29 21.16
C TYR A 17 7.02 -17.26 21.14
N GLY A 18 5.77 -17.67 20.93
CA GLY A 18 4.63 -16.75 20.83
C GLY A 18 4.67 -15.84 19.59
N ILE A 19 5.56 -16.13 18.63
CA ILE A 19 5.66 -15.36 17.39
C ILE A 19 4.54 -15.77 16.46
N SER A 20 3.79 -14.79 15.97
CA SER A 20 2.74 -15.04 15.01
C SER A 20 2.67 -13.94 13.95
N SER A 21 1.97 -14.22 12.86
CA SER A 21 1.76 -13.25 11.79
C SER A 21 0.34 -13.33 11.25
N PHE A 22 -0.07 -12.25 10.61
CA PHE A 22 -1.26 -12.20 9.77
C PHE A 22 -1.11 -11.14 8.69
N VAL A 23 -2.00 -11.17 7.71
CA VAL A 23 -2.07 -10.17 6.65
C VAL A 23 -3.38 -9.42 6.78
N PHE A 24 -3.29 -8.11 6.99
CA PHE A 24 -4.42 -7.21 6.89
C PHE A 24 -4.67 -6.87 5.43
N ARG A 25 -5.91 -7.06 4.95
CA ARG A 25 -6.31 -6.74 3.57
C ARG A 25 -7.59 -5.95 3.57
N SER A 26 -7.62 -4.86 2.78
CA SER A 26 -8.83 -4.10 2.51
C SER A 26 -8.73 -3.42 1.14
N LYS A 27 -9.86 -3.33 0.44
CA LYS A 27 -9.96 -2.50 -0.77
C LYS A 27 -10.27 -1.03 -0.44
N LYS A 28 -10.98 -0.76 0.67
CA LYS A 28 -11.31 0.59 1.12
C LYS A 28 -10.04 1.36 1.49
N PRO A 29 -9.95 2.67 1.17
CA PRO A 29 -8.82 3.49 1.58
C PRO A 29 -8.79 3.72 3.08
N PHE A 30 -7.60 3.96 3.62
CA PHE A 30 -7.50 4.56 4.93
C PHE A 30 -7.89 6.04 4.90
N HIS A 31 -8.61 6.47 5.94
CA HIS A 31 -8.79 7.89 6.23
C HIS A 31 -7.45 8.45 6.74
N PRO A 32 -6.88 9.49 6.15
CA PRO A 32 -5.51 9.93 6.44
C PRO A 32 -5.30 10.26 7.91
N ASP A 33 -6.20 11.03 8.54
CA ASP A 33 -6.03 11.42 9.94
C ASP A 33 -6.25 10.28 10.93
N ARG A 34 -7.26 9.40 10.65
CA ARG A 34 -7.51 8.24 11.53
C ARG A 34 -6.32 7.29 11.53
N PHE A 35 -5.79 7.01 10.34
CA PHE A 35 -4.65 6.10 10.24
C PHE A 35 -3.37 6.74 10.79
N TRP A 36 -3.15 8.03 10.55
CA TRP A 36 -2.03 8.75 11.14
C TRP A 36 -2.07 8.75 12.67
N ASN A 37 -3.25 9.03 13.25
CA ASN A 37 -3.45 8.99 14.70
C ASN A 37 -3.24 7.58 15.28
N TYR A 38 -3.70 6.53 14.59
CA TYR A 38 -3.44 5.15 14.98
C TYR A 38 -1.93 4.87 15.04
N VAL A 39 -1.22 5.23 14.00
CA VAL A 39 0.23 5.02 13.89
C VAL A 39 1.00 5.74 15.00
N GLN A 40 0.61 6.97 15.32
CA GLN A 40 1.30 7.77 16.33
C GLN A 40 0.99 7.36 17.78
N HIS A 41 -0.21 6.90 18.05
CA HIS A 41 -0.68 6.80 19.45
C HIS A 41 -1.20 5.43 19.86
N LYS A 42 -1.53 4.56 18.91
CA LYS A 42 -2.18 3.27 19.20
C LYS A 42 -1.46 2.06 18.61
N PHE A 43 -0.37 2.29 17.86
CA PHE A 43 0.37 1.20 17.23
C PHE A 43 0.91 0.24 18.29
N SER A 44 0.52 -1.04 18.18
CA SER A 44 0.83 -2.05 19.21
C SER A 44 2.33 -2.32 19.31
N SER A 45 2.86 -2.28 20.54
CA SER A 45 4.24 -2.66 20.83
C SER A 45 4.52 -4.16 20.62
N SER A 46 3.48 -5.00 20.55
CA SER A 46 3.61 -6.41 20.21
C SER A 46 3.99 -6.66 18.74
N ILE A 47 3.83 -5.64 17.89
CA ILE A 47 4.23 -5.71 16.47
C ILE A 47 5.73 -5.48 16.38
N VAL A 48 6.46 -6.54 16.03
CA VAL A 48 7.93 -6.49 15.85
C VAL A 48 8.28 -5.99 14.46
N ARG A 49 7.51 -6.39 13.46
CA ARG A 49 7.74 -6.01 12.07
C ARG A 49 6.44 -5.97 11.28
N SER A 50 6.32 -4.98 10.42
CA SER A 50 5.26 -4.95 9.42
C SER A 50 5.75 -4.39 8.09
N LYS A 51 5.21 -4.90 7.00
CA LYS A 51 5.51 -4.45 5.64
C LYS A 51 4.29 -4.54 4.75
N GLY A 52 4.25 -3.71 3.73
CA GLY A 52 3.20 -3.82 2.72
C GLY A 52 2.98 -2.55 1.95
N LEU A 53 1.77 -2.43 1.42
CA LEU A 53 1.28 -1.30 0.65
C LEU A 53 -0.04 -0.84 1.22
N PHE A 54 -0.27 0.46 1.15
CA PHE A 54 -1.56 1.05 1.47
C PHE A 54 -1.83 2.27 0.60
N TRP A 55 -3.07 2.74 0.65
CA TRP A 55 -3.48 3.98 0.02
C TRP A 55 -4.41 4.79 0.93
N LEU A 56 -4.38 6.09 0.74
CA LEU A 56 -5.15 7.07 1.48
C LEU A 56 -6.26 7.65 0.61
N SER A 57 -7.40 7.96 1.21
CA SER A 57 -8.49 8.65 0.50
C SER A 57 -8.07 10.01 -0.07
N SER A 58 -7.18 10.71 0.63
CA SER A 58 -6.61 11.99 0.17
C SER A 58 -5.63 11.88 -1.00
N ARG A 59 -5.17 10.67 -1.33
CA ARG A 59 -4.18 10.39 -2.40
C ARG A 59 -4.58 9.17 -3.21
N PRO A 60 -5.72 9.20 -3.90
CA PRO A 60 -6.29 8.01 -4.54
C PRO A 60 -5.40 7.41 -5.63
N ASP A 61 -4.51 8.18 -6.20
CA ASP A 61 -3.64 7.73 -7.29
C ASP A 61 -2.31 7.16 -6.80
N GLN A 62 -1.93 7.48 -5.57
CA GLN A 62 -0.64 7.13 -5.01
C GLN A 62 -0.71 5.84 -4.19
N ALA A 63 0.15 4.89 -4.52
CA ALA A 63 0.45 3.77 -3.64
C ALA A 63 1.57 4.16 -2.68
N ILE A 64 1.43 3.76 -1.42
CA ILE A 64 2.41 4.07 -0.38
C ILE A 64 2.96 2.76 0.16
N SER A 65 4.28 2.61 0.13
CA SER A 65 4.97 1.50 0.77
C SER A 65 5.07 1.75 2.27
N TRP A 66 4.90 0.66 3.03
CA TRP A 66 4.99 0.63 4.47
C TRP A 66 6.10 -0.32 4.90
N SER A 67 6.97 0.12 5.79
CA SER A 67 7.99 -0.71 6.42
C SER A 67 8.19 -0.26 7.86
N GLN A 68 7.91 -1.16 8.81
CA GLN A 68 8.12 -0.92 10.23
C GLN A 68 8.99 -2.05 10.80
N ALA A 69 9.94 -1.70 11.65
CA ALA A 69 10.77 -2.64 12.40
C ALA A 69 11.09 -2.04 13.77
N GLY A 70 10.65 -2.70 14.84
CA GLY A 70 10.71 -2.16 16.19
C GLY A 70 10.04 -0.79 16.28
N GLY A 71 10.72 0.20 16.83
CA GLY A 71 10.22 1.59 16.93
C GLY A 71 10.41 2.44 15.67
N SER A 72 10.99 1.90 14.60
CA SER A 72 11.23 2.64 13.36
C SER A 72 10.13 2.38 12.35
N LEU A 73 9.58 3.45 11.79
CA LEU A 73 8.59 3.42 10.73
C LEU A 73 9.08 4.21 9.52
N ARG A 74 8.90 3.62 8.34
CA ARG A 74 9.13 4.29 7.06
C ARG A 74 7.90 4.10 6.17
N ALA A 75 7.42 5.20 5.62
CA ALA A 75 6.41 5.23 4.57
C ALA A 75 6.96 6.05 3.40
N GLU A 76 6.87 5.53 2.20
CA GLU A 76 7.44 6.13 0.99
C GLU A 76 6.47 5.96 -0.18
N SER A 77 6.55 6.86 -1.16
CA SER A 77 5.82 6.66 -2.40
C SER A 77 6.30 5.39 -3.10
N ALA A 78 5.37 4.52 -3.44
CA ALA A 78 5.64 3.27 -4.14
C ALA A 78 5.22 3.31 -5.61
N GLY A 79 4.60 4.41 -6.06
CA GLY A 79 4.17 4.64 -7.42
C GLY A 79 2.70 4.97 -7.55
N VAL A 80 2.16 4.77 -8.74
CA VAL A 80 0.77 5.06 -9.13
C VAL A 80 0.02 3.75 -9.32
N TRP A 81 -1.24 3.68 -8.88
CA TRP A 81 -2.10 2.55 -9.15
C TRP A 81 -2.48 2.48 -10.63
N TRP A 82 -2.56 1.27 -11.18
CA TRP A 82 -2.98 1.07 -12.58
C TRP A 82 -4.33 1.69 -12.87
N GLY A 83 -5.25 1.61 -11.92
CA GLY A 83 -6.58 2.22 -12.03
C GLY A 83 -6.59 3.72 -12.14
N SER A 84 -5.52 4.40 -11.75
CA SER A 84 -5.36 5.85 -11.91
C SER A 84 -4.92 6.26 -13.31
N MET A 85 -4.47 5.30 -14.10
CA MET A 85 -3.98 5.53 -15.45
C MET A 85 -5.07 5.20 -16.48
N PRO A 86 -5.30 6.04 -17.51
CA PRO A 86 -6.19 5.71 -18.62
C PRO A 86 -5.82 4.39 -19.29
N PHE A 87 -6.81 3.62 -19.74
CA PHE A 87 -6.57 2.31 -20.30
C PHE A 87 -5.58 2.31 -21.48
N GLY A 88 -5.68 3.30 -22.38
CA GLY A 88 -4.77 3.44 -23.51
C GLY A 88 -3.30 3.57 -23.09
N GLN A 89 -3.04 4.27 -21.98
CA GLN A 89 -1.68 4.41 -21.44
C GLN A 89 -1.21 3.13 -20.72
N ARG A 90 -2.12 2.41 -20.06
CA ARG A 90 -1.78 1.13 -19.40
C ARG A 90 -1.26 0.11 -20.38
N ILE A 91 -1.93 -0.05 -21.53
CA ILE A 91 -1.57 -1.04 -22.55
C ILE A 91 -0.28 -0.71 -23.31
N GLU A 92 0.26 0.50 -23.13
CA GLU A 92 1.58 0.88 -23.64
C GLU A 92 2.70 0.47 -22.67
N GLN A 93 2.36 0.07 -21.43
CA GLN A 93 3.31 -0.30 -20.40
C GLN A 93 3.57 -1.81 -20.45
N GLU A 94 4.80 -2.21 -20.74
CA GLU A 94 5.22 -3.62 -20.75
C GLU A 94 4.86 -4.33 -19.44
N ALA A 95 5.11 -3.67 -18.30
CA ALA A 95 4.78 -4.21 -16.99
C ALA A 95 3.27 -4.44 -16.78
N PHE A 96 2.40 -3.64 -17.39
CA PHE A 96 0.96 -3.90 -17.36
C PHE A 96 0.62 -5.12 -18.20
N ILE A 97 1.17 -5.20 -19.42
CA ILE A 97 0.90 -6.31 -20.36
C ILE A 97 1.36 -7.64 -19.76
N GLU A 98 2.58 -7.68 -19.19
CA GLU A 98 3.13 -8.90 -18.59
C GLU A 98 2.32 -9.41 -17.39
N ASN A 99 1.67 -8.51 -16.65
CA ASN A 99 0.91 -8.85 -15.44
C ASN A 99 -0.60 -8.65 -15.60
N GLN A 100 -1.09 -8.45 -16.83
CA GLN A 100 -2.48 -8.08 -17.10
C GLN A 100 -3.48 -9.03 -16.44
N GLN A 101 -3.29 -10.33 -16.59
CA GLN A 101 -4.18 -11.33 -16.00
C GLN A 101 -4.29 -11.19 -14.48
N GLN A 102 -3.18 -11.04 -13.80
CA GLN A 102 -3.16 -10.88 -12.32
C GLN A 102 -3.80 -9.55 -11.89
N ILE A 103 -3.59 -8.49 -12.69
CA ILE A 103 -4.20 -7.18 -12.45
C ILE A 103 -5.71 -7.28 -12.58
N GLU A 104 -6.20 -7.91 -13.65
CA GLU A 104 -7.62 -8.08 -13.92
C GLU A 104 -8.30 -9.02 -12.92
N ASP A 105 -7.66 -10.10 -12.52
CA ASP A 105 -8.15 -11.02 -11.48
C ASP A 105 -8.34 -10.33 -10.13
N GLY A 106 -7.47 -9.36 -9.81
CA GLY A 106 -7.54 -8.55 -8.61
C GLY A 106 -8.40 -7.29 -8.72
N TRP A 107 -8.98 -7.02 -9.89
CA TRP A 107 -9.67 -5.77 -10.18
C TRP A 107 -11.02 -5.66 -9.47
N ASP A 108 -11.16 -4.62 -8.66
CA ASP A 108 -12.42 -4.26 -8.01
C ASP A 108 -13.20 -3.24 -8.86
N LYS A 109 -14.53 -3.34 -8.88
CA LYS A 109 -15.38 -2.43 -9.68
C LYS A 109 -15.31 -0.98 -9.20
N THR A 110 -15.12 -0.77 -7.90
CA THR A 110 -15.11 0.55 -7.26
C THR A 110 -13.70 1.08 -7.09
N PHE A 111 -12.80 0.22 -6.61
CA PHE A 111 -11.44 0.61 -6.21
C PHE A 111 -10.37 0.18 -7.21
N GLN A 112 -10.75 -0.58 -8.24
CA GLN A 112 -9.84 -1.07 -9.27
C GLN A 112 -8.75 -1.96 -8.66
N ASP A 113 -7.46 -1.71 -8.96
CA ASP A 113 -6.33 -2.45 -8.38
C ASP A 113 -5.90 -1.95 -7.00
N ARG A 114 -6.49 -0.85 -6.51
CA ARG A 114 -6.16 -0.25 -5.22
C ARG A 114 -6.44 -1.22 -4.08
N LYS A 115 -5.50 -1.31 -3.14
CA LYS A 115 -5.62 -2.16 -1.96
C LYS A 115 -4.72 -1.69 -0.82
N ASN A 116 -5.13 -2.02 0.38
CA ASN A 116 -4.23 -2.09 1.52
C ASN A 116 -3.87 -3.56 1.72
N GLU A 117 -2.60 -3.84 1.84
CA GLU A 117 -2.09 -5.16 2.17
C GLU A 117 -0.87 -5.01 3.07
N LEU A 118 -1.05 -5.30 4.35
CA LEU A 118 -0.02 -5.16 5.37
C LEU A 118 0.23 -6.52 6.01
N VAL A 119 1.44 -7.04 5.87
CA VAL A 119 1.92 -8.22 6.61
C VAL A 119 2.41 -7.74 7.97
N ILE A 120 1.87 -8.31 9.02
CA ILE A 120 2.15 -7.96 10.42
C ILE A 120 2.71 -9.19 11.12
N ILE A 121 3.87 -9.03 11.75
CA ILE A 121 4.59 -10.08 12.49
C ILE A 121 4.84 -9.52 13.90
N GLY A 122 4.62 -10.33 14.91
CA GLY A 122 4.88 -9.91 16.28
C GLY A 122 4.80 -11.06 17.29
N ILE A 123 4.96 -10.70 18.56
CA ILE A 123 4.97 -11.60 19.70
C ILE A 123 3.66 -11.39 20.45
N GLU A 124 2.96 -12.50 20.76
CA GLU A 124 1.68 -12.49 21.47
C GLU A 124 0.67 -11.50 20.82
N LEU A 125 0.54 -11.54 19.50
CA LEU A 125 -0.32 -10.62 18.75
C LEU A 125 -1.80 -10.87 19.08
N ASP A 126 -2.48 -9.83 19.57
CA ASP A 126 -3.94 -9.76 19.54
C ASP A 126 -4.39 -9.37 18.11
N LYS A 127 -4.49 -10.39 17.26
CA LYS A 127 -4.78 -10.23 15.83
C LYS A 127 -6.13 -9.57 15.59
N GLU A 128 -7.14 -9.95 16.37
CA GLU A 128 -8.50 -9.42 16.23
C GLU A 128 -8.57 -7.94 16.64
N LYS A 129 -7.91 -7.60 17.73
CA LYS A 129 -7.81 -6.20 18.16
C LYS A 129 -7.09 -5.33 17.13
N ILE A 130 -5.91 -5.75 16.66
CA ILE A 130 -5.14 -4.99 15.68
C ILE A 130 -5.94 -4.84 14.37
N LYS A 131 -6.58 -5.91 13.92
CA LYS A 131 -7.45 -5.87 12.74
C LYS A 131 -8.61 -4.89 12.90
N SER A 132 -9.31 -4.94 14.04
CA SER A 132 -10.41 -4.03 14.35
C SER A 132 -9.96 -2.57 14.40
N GLU A 133 -8.78 -2.31 14.96
CA GLU A 133 -8.21 -0.95 15.01
C GLU A 133 -7.83 -0.43 13.61
N LEU A 134 -7.28 -1.28 12.75
CA LEU A 134 -7.00 -0.95 11.36
C LEU A 134 -8.28 -0.76 10.53
N ASP A 135 -9.29 -1.62 10.73
CA ASP A 135 -10.60 -1.47 10.09
C ASP A 135 -11.27 -0.13 10.48
N ALA A 136 -11.13 0.29 11.74
CA ALA A 136 -11.64 1.59 12.19
C ALA A 136 -10.92 2.80 11.54
N CYS A 137 -9.75 2.59 10.97
CA CYS A 137 -9.02 3.61 10.21
C CYS A 137 -9.49 3.74 8.76
N LEU A 138 -10.23 2.76 8.23
CA LEU A 138 -10.75 2.78 6.86
C LEU A 138 -11.91 3.79 6.73
N LEU A 139 -12.17 4.24 5.51
CA LEU A 139 -13.42 4.98 5.25
C LEU A 139 -14.63 4.08 5.51
N THR A 140 -15.63 4.66 6.15
CA THR A 140 -16.94 4.06 6.35
C THR A 140 -17.73 4.00 5.05
N ASP A 141 -18.73 3.13 4.97
CA ASP A 141 -19.60 3.06 3.78
C ASP A 141 -20.34 4.38 3.54
N GLN A 142 -20.66 5.12 4.61
CA GLN A 142 -21.32 6.41 4.51
C GLN A 142 -20.38 7.48 3.93
N GLU A 143 -19.12 7.51 4.34
CA GLU A 143 -18.12 8.42 3.78
C GLU A 143 -17.84 8.08 2.31
N LEU A 144 -17.79 6.80 1.96
CA LEU A 144 -17.62 6.34 0.58
C LEU A 144 -18.80 6.77 -0.30
N ALA A 145 -20.04 6.63 0.21
CA ALA A 145 -21.27 7.00 -0.51
C ALA A 145 -21.38 8.51 -0.78
N ASN A 146 -20.86 9.34 0.12
CA ASN A 146 -20.88 10.80 -0.03
C ASN A 146 -19.85 11.34 -1.02
N GLU A 147 -18.90 10.48 -1.47
CA GLU A 147 -17.81 10.84 -2.39
C GLU A 147 -16.96 12.07 -2.00
N SER A 148 -17.22 12.67 -0.82
CA SER A 148 -16.48 13.85 -0.33
C SER A 148 -14.98 13.62 -0.22
N TRP A 149 -14.60 12.38 0.06
CA TRP A 149 -13.21 11.96 0.16
C TRP A 149 -12.40 12.15 -1.14
N LYS A 150 -13.05 12.16 -2.30
CA LYS A 150 -12.39 12.40 -3.60
C LYS A 150 -11.85 13.83 -3.73
N ASN A 151 -12.41 14.75 -2.94
CA ASN A 151 -12.02 16.16 -2.94
C ASN A 151 -11.09 16.53 -1.78
N GLU A 152 -10.76 15.59 -0.90
CA GLU A 152 -9.79 15.80 0.16
C GLU A 152 -8.38 15.89 -0.44
N SER A 153 -7.87 17.10 -0.54
CA SER A 153 -6.59 17.37 -1.19
C SER A 153 -5.41 17.49 -0.22
N SER A 154 -5.62 17.43 1.08
CA SER A 154 -4.56 17.64 2.08
C SER A 154 -4.57 16.57 3.15
N ASP A 155 -3.40 16.16 3.58
CA ASP A 155 -3.17 15.32 4.75
C ASP A 155 -1.77 15.62 5.34
N ASN A 156 -1.52 15.14 6.54
CA ASN A 156 -0.28 15.36 7.29
C ASN A 156 0.73 14.20 7.16
N TRP A 157 0.51 13.27 6.23
CA TRP A 157 1.42 12.15 6.04
C TRP A 157 2.78 12.61 5.55
N PRO A 158 3.89 12.17 6.18
CA PRO A 158 5.25 12.60 5.84
C PRO A 158 5.79 11.86 4.60
N VAL A 159 4.94 11.70 3.59
CA VAL A 159 5.27 11.09 2.30
C VAL A 159 5.08 12.15 1.24
N HIS A 160 6.06 12.31 0.38
CA HIS A 160 5.93 13.24 -0.73
C HIS A 160 4.73 12.86 -1.60
N ARG A 161 3.82 13.83 -1.82
CA ARG A 161 2.68 13.63 -2.70
C ARG A 161 3.17 13.58 -4.13
N LEU A 162 2.74 12.55 -4.88
CA LEU A 162 2.91 12.59 -6.32
C LEU A 162 1.98 13.67 -6.84
N GLU A 163 2.52 14.70 -7.44
CA GLU A 163 1.71 15.64 -8.19
C GLU A 163 1.10 14.84 -9.34
N SER A 164 -0.22 14.80 -9.39
CA SER A 164 -0.94 14.13 -10.46
C SER A 164 -0.85 14.97 -11.73
N ASP A 165 0.28 14.89 -12.41
CA ASP A 165 0.42 15.40 -13.79
C ASP A 165 -0.34 14.54 -14.80
N LEU A 166 -1.51 14.02 -14.39
CA LEU A 166 -2.52 13.51 -15.31
C LEU A 166 -3.28 14.64 -16.03
N ASP A 167 -2.91 15.89 -15.81
CA ASP A 167 -3.25 16.99 -16.70
C ASP A 167 -2.45 16.87 -18.00
N LEU A 168 -2.88 15.92 -18.82
CA LEU A 168 -2.32 15.55 -20.13
C LEU A 168 -2.34 16.67 -21.18
N ASN A 169 -2.47 17.92 -20.78
CA ASN A 169 -2.56 19.02 -21.72
C ASN A 169 -1.51 20.14 -21.59
N HIS A 170 -0.59 20.10 -20.65
CA HIS A 170 0.44 21.16 -20.60
C HIS A 170 1.79 20.58 -20.20
N ASN A 171 2.77 20.71 -21.06
CA ASN A 171 4.26 20.71 -20.98
C ASN A 171 4.93 20.77 -19.57
N HIS A 172 4.41 20.07 -18.56
CA HIS A 172 5.04 19.98 -17.26
C HIS A 172 5.92 18.73 -17.17
N ILE A 173 7.19 18.97 -17.04
CA ILE A 173 8.19 17.93 -16.77
C ILE A 173 8.17 17.72 -15.25
N PRO A 174 7.91 16.50 -14.74
CA PRO A 174 7.92 16.24 -13.30
C PRO A 174 9.28 16.56 -12.69
N MET A 175 9.30 16.95 -11.42
CA MET A 175 10.52 17.29 -10.68
C MET A 175 11.03 16.09 -9.88
N THR A 176 12.33 15.91 -9.80
CA THR A 176 12.96 14.93 -8.89
C THR A 176 12.86 15.40 -7.44
N ASN A 177 13.12 14.51 -6.48
CA ASN A 177 13.15 14.82 -5.05
C ASN A 177 14.12 15.95 -4.67
N ASN A 178 15.01 16.38 -5.58
CA ASN A 178 15.96 17.47 -5.40
C ASN A 178 15.54 18.76 -6.11
N GLY A 179 14.30 18.85 -6.63
CA GLY A 179 13.82 20.04 -7.36
C GLY A 179 14.31 20.15 -8.79
N GLU A 180 14.94 19.12 -9.33
CA GLU A 180 15.38 19.08 -10.73
C GLU A 180 14.25 18.54 -11.61
N LYS A 181 14.15 19.04 -12.85
CA LYS A 181 13.17 18.54 -13.82
C LYS A 181 13.51 17.10 -14.22
N VAL A 182 12.50 16.22 -14.16
CA VAL A 182 12.64 14.83 -14.61
C VAL A 182 12.89 14.80 -16.11
N GLY A 183 14.03 14.27 -16.53
CA GLY A 183 14.38 14.12 -17.94
C GLY A 183 13.66 12.93 -18.59
N ARG A 184 13.62 12.88 -19.92
CA ARG A 184 13.00 11.79 -20.71
C ARG A 184 13.51 10.36 -20.40
N ASN A 185 14.49 10.20 -19.50
CA ASN A 185 15.07 8.94 -19.10
C ASN A 185 14.76 8.56 -17.63
N ASP A 186 13.94 9.35 -16.93
CA ASP A 186 13.61 9.05 -15.55
C ASP A 186 12.55 7.94 -15.48
N LYS A 187 12.65 7.13 -14.44
CA LYS A 187 11.83 5.94 -14.25
C LYS A 187 10.72 6.23 -13.23
N ILE A 188 9.48 5.98 -13.59
CA ILE A 188 8.40 5.89 -12.61
C ILE A 188 8.29 4.44 -12.11
N LYS A 189 8.12 4.29 -10.80
CA LYS A 189 7.87 2.99 -10.19
C LYS A 189 6.38 2.75 -10.11
N LEU A 190 5.89 1.79 -10.86
CA LEU A 190 4.53 1.28 -10.80
C LEU A 190 4.50 0.00 -9.96
N ILE A 191 3.38 -0.27 -9.33
CA ILE A 191 3.23 -1.45 -8.49
C ILE A 191 2.36 -2.45 -9.22
N SER A 192 2.93 -3.63 -9.44
CA SER A 192 2.17 -4.78 -9.93
C SER A 192 1.27 -5.36 -8.82
N PRO A 193 0.21 -6.11 -9.16
CA PRO A 193 -0.75 -6.65 -8.20
C PRO A 193 -0.16 -7.59 -7.16
N ASP A 194 0.97 -8.24 -7.47
CA ASP A 194 1.73 -9.07 -6.54
C ASP A 194 2.63 -8.25 -5.60
N GLY A 195 2.50 -6.91 -5.64
CA GLY A 195 3.27 -5.98 -4.80
C GLY A 195 4.70 -5.73 -5.29
N LYS A 196 5.06 -6.20 -6.49
CA LYS A 196 6.37 -5.87 -7.08
C LYS A 196 6.37 -4.45 -7.62
N ILE A 197 7.46 -3.77 -7.36
CA ILE A 197 7.72 -2.45 -7.93
C ILE A 197 8.32 -2.65 -9.32
N VAL A 198 7.66 -2.10 -10.33
CA VAL A 198 8.14 -2.09 -11.71
C VAL A 198 8.58 -0.68 -12.07
N GLU A 199 9.82 -0.56 -12.52
CA GLU A 199 10.34 0.72 -13.01
C GLU A 199 9.99 0.88 -14.49
N VAL A 200 9.27 1.95 -14.80
CA VAL A 200 8.89 2.32 -16.17
C VAL A 200 9.71 3.51 -16.61
N LYS A 201 10.29 3.42 -17.81
CA LYS A 201 10.99 4.55 -18.46
C LYS A 201 9.99 5.31 -19.33
N PHE A 202 10.06 6.65 -19.30
CA PHE A 202 9.36 7.54 -20.24
C PHE A 202 10.18 7.77 -21.48
#